data_e4e731a28724ee779750fcf847251bc5
#
_entry.id   e4e731a28724ee779750fcf847251bc5
#
_cell.length_a   1.000
_cell.length_b   1.000
_cell.length_c   1.000
_cell.angle_alpha   90.00
_cell.angle_beta   90.00
_cell.angle_gamma   90.00
#
_symmetry.space_group_name_H-M   'P 1'
#
loop_
_entity.id
_entity.type
_entity.pdbx_description
1 polymer ?
#
loop_
_entity_poly.entity_id
_entity_poly.type
_entity_poly.pdbx_seq_one_letter_code
_entity_poly.pdbx_strand_id
1 'polypeptide(L)'
;MQHFIEAYNEAANVAACDKIIEYFEGLKHLHSKGCFAKDGQAIVNPSVKDSTDITLNLTEDNICSEILVSVINYCTEQYREKYSSVDRISKWSCDPEYNIQRYYPNQGYHGVHCEDSSPLTNRVMGWSFYLNTITDGGGTVFDEYDLEIKAEAGKFVIFPAYWTHTHYGIPSPTQTKYICTGWYTYVDDFPAVEDTAFVNSSW
;
A
#
# COMPACT_ATOMS: atom_id res chain seq x y z
N MET A 1 1.12 7.18 22.94
CA MET A 1 0.53 8.08 21.90
C MET A 1 -0.17 7.21 20.88
N GLN A 2 -1.32 7.62 20.36
CA GLN A 2 -2.07 6.85 19.36
C GLN A 2 -1.44 7.12 17.98
N HIS A 3 -0.97 6.08 17.28
CA HIS A 3 -0.26 6.22 15.98
C HIS A 3 -1.11 5.87 14.77
N PHE A 4 -2.34 5.36 14.93
CA PHE A 4 -3.26 5.01 13.83
C PHE A 4 -2.73 3.98 12.81
N ILE A 5 -1.66 3.27 13.17
CA ILE A 5 -1.13 2.15 12.38
C ILE A 5 -1.69 0.88 12.98
N GLU A 6 -2.39 0.06 12.20
CA GLU A 6 -2.96 -1.19 12.66
C GLU A 6 -2.42 -2.38 11.87
N ALA A 7 -2.03 -3.41 12.58
CA ALA A 7 -1.57 -4.66 12.02
C ALA A 7 -2.54 -5.79 12.41
N TYR A 8 -3.12 -6.42 11.41
CA TYR A 8 -4.05 -7.55 11.53
C TYR A 8 -3.28 -8.82 11.23
N ASN A 9 -2.94 -9.57 12.26
CA ASN A 9 -2.27 -10.85 12.10
C ASN A 9 -3.26 -11.89 11.56
N GLU A 10 -2.77 -12.79 10.70
CA GLU A 10 -3.59 -13.88 10.14
C GLU A 10 -4.86 -13.38 9.42
N ALA A 11 -4.83 -12.19 8.80
CA ALA A 11 -5.92 -11.68 7.98
C ALA A 11 -6.24 -12.61 6.79
N ALA A 12 -5.25 -13.40 6.35
CA ALA A 12 -5.44 -14.58 5.51
C ALA A 12 -4.50 -15.71 5.97
N ASN A 13 -4.85 -16.95 5.63
CA ASN A 13 -3.98 -18.08 5.91
C ASN A 13 -2.81 -18.16 4.91
N VAL A 14 -1.77 -18.92 5.27
CA VAL A 14 -0.55 -19.08 4.45
C VAL A 14 -0.87 -19.63 3.06
N ALA A 15 -1.81 -20.56 2.93
CA ALA A 15 -2.18 -21.13 1.62
C ALA A 15 -2.80 -20.08 0.66
N ALA A 16 -3.50 -19.08 1.19
CA ALA A 16 -4.00 -17.97 0.39
C ALA A 16 -2.84 -17.04 -0.07
N CYS A 17 -1.88 -16.78 0.80
CA CYS A 17 -0.68 -16.04 0.46
C CYS A 17 0.14 -16.74 -0.63
N ASP A 18 0.34 -18.06 -0.49
CA ASP A 18 1.06 -18.88 -1.49
C ASP A 18 0.41 -18.79 -2.88
N LYS A 19 -0.92 -18.82 -2.97
CA LYS A 19 -1.63 -18.64 -4.25
C LYS A 19 -1.33 -17.30 -4.93
N ILE A 20 -1.24 -16.21 -4.14
CA ILE A 20 -0.87 -14.89 -4.69
C ILE A 20 0.57 -14.91 -5.20
N ILE A 21 1.50 -15.53 -4.46
CA ILE A 21 2.90 -15.69 -4.89
C ILE A 21 2.98 -16.51 -6.17
N GLU A 22 2.30 -17.65 -6.23
CA GLU A 22 2.26 -18.51 -7.43
C GLU A 22 1.70 -17.76 -8.65
N TYR A 23 0.64 -16.98 -8.46
CA TYR A 23 0.05 -16.17 -9.51
C TYR A 23 1.06 -15.12 -10.01
N PHE A 24 1.71 -14.38 -9.11
CA PHE A 24 2.77 -13.42 -9.46
C PHE A 24 3.88 -14.10 -10.26
N GLU A 25 4.43 -15.22 -9.78
CA GLU A 25 5.53 -15.92 -10.45
C GLU A 25 5.12 -16.53 -11.81
N GLY A 26 3.84 -16.80 -12.02
CA GLY A 26 3.29 -17.22 -13.31
C GLY A 26 3.25 -16.11 -14.36
N LEU A 27 3.16 -14.84 -13.93
CA LEU A 27 3.00 -13.67 -14.81
C LEU A 27 4.32 -12.95 -15.14
N LYS A 28 5.41 -13.69 -15.36
CA LYS A 28 6.75 -13.13 -15.61
C LYS A 28 6.81 -12.10 -16.73
N HIS A 29 5.92 -12.17 -17.71
CA HIS A 29 5.83 -11.24 -18.82
C HIS A 29 5.29 -9.86 -18.43
N LEU A 30 4.63 -9.74 -17.26
CA LEU A 30 4.16 -8.47 -16.68
C LEU A 30 5.14 -7.88 -15.67
N HIS A 31 6.20 -8.61 -15.30
CA HIS A 31 7.17 -8.14 -14.34
C HIS A 31 7.88 -6.87 -14.84
N SER A 32 7.90 -5.85 -14.01
CA SER A 32 8.60 -4.59 -14.23
C SER A 32 9.54 -4.29 -13.07
N LYS A 33 10.51 -3.39 -13.29
CA LYS A 33 11.31 -2.85 -12.19
C LYS A 33 10.46 -1.96 -11.31
N GLY A 34 10.61 -2.10 -10.00
CA GLY A 34 9.95 -1.23 -9.04
C GLY A 34 10.25 0.24 -9.30
N CYS A 35 9.22 1.06 -9.25
CA CYS A 35 9.33 2.50 -9.37
C CYS A 35 8.70 3.20 -8.16
N PHE A 36 8.98 4.47 -7.98
CA PHE A 36 8.35 5.37 -7.03
C PHE A 36 7.98 6.67 -7.73
N ALA A 37 6.98 7.37 -7.20
CA ALA A 37 6.55 8.65 -7.74
C ALA A 37 7.42 9.79 -7.18
N LYS A 38 7.89 10.68 -8.06
CA LYS A 38 8.55 11.93 -7.70
C LYS A 38 8.13 13.01 -8.70
N ASP A 39 7.65 14.12 -8.20
CA ASP A 39 7.18 15.26 -9.02
C ASP A 39 6.17 14.83 -10.12
N GLY A 40 5.28 13.88 -9.79
CA GLY A 40 4.27 13.36 -10.71
C GLY A 40 4.80 12.38 -11.76
N GLN A 41 6.06 11.96 -11.67
CA GLN A 41 6.68 11.01 -12.61
C GLN A 41 7.07 9.70 -11.90
N ALA A 42 6.91 8.57 -12.60
CA ALA A 42 7.40 7.29 -12.16
C ALA A 42 8.92 7.20 -12.41
N ILE A 43 9.70 7.01 -11.35
CA ILE A 43 11.17 6.92 -11.41
C ILE A 43 11.63 5.54 -10.98
N VAL A 44 12.47 4.93 -11.80
CA VAL A 44 13.21 3.70 -11.46
C VAL A 44 14.58 4.09 -10.91
N ASN A 45 14.79 3.88 -9.61
CA ASN A 45 16.09 4.08 -8.96
C ASN A 45 16.29 3.01 -7.88
N PRO A 46 17.10 1.96 -8.15
CA PRO A 46 17.32 0.87 -7.20
C PRO A 46 17.94 1.29 -5.87
N SER A 47 18.60 2.44 -5.79
CA SER A 47 19.11 2.94 -4.51
C SER A 47 18.00 3.48 -3.59
N VAL A 48 16.80 3.74 -4.13
CA VAL A 48 15.60 4.17 -3.39
C VAL A 48 14.64 3.01 -3.24
N LYS A 49 14.26 2.36 -4.36
CA LYS A 49 13.40 1.18 -4.39
C LYS A 49 13.96 0.16 -5.38
N ASP A 50 14.35 -1.00 -4.87
CA ASP A 50 14.81 -2.13 -5.67
C ASP A 50 13.86 -3.29 -5.47
N SER A 51 13.02 -3.57 -6.47
CA SER A 51 12.01 -4.63 -6.46
C SER A 51 11.64 -5.06 -7.88
N THR A 52 10.91 -6.16 -7.97
CA THR A 52 10.18 -6.59 -9.16
C THR A 52 8.69 -6.49 -8.86
N ASP A 53 7.97 -5.73 -9.65
CA ASP A 53 6.57 -5.40 -9.38
C ASP A 53 5.66 -5.82 -10.55
N ILE A 54 4.40 -6.15 -10.23
CA ILE A 54 3.27 -6.12 -11.15
C ILE A 54 2.17 -5.25 -10.56
N THR A 55 1.49 -4.48 -11.41
CA THR A 55 0.30 -3.71 -11.04
C THR A 55 -0.92 -4.42 -11.60
N LEU A 56 -1.92 -4.63 -10.75
CA LEU A 56 -3.18 -5.31 -11.06
C LEU A 56 -4.36 -4.48 -10.54
N ASN A 57 -5.57 -4.90 -10.88
CA ASN A 57 -6.78 -4.22 -10.46
C ASN A 57 -7.71 -5.18 -9.71
N LEU A 58 -8.25 -4.76 -8.57
CA LEU A 58 -9.17 -5.54 -7.72
C LEU A 58 -10.48 -5.91 -8.41
N THR A 59 -10.83 -5.24 -9.52
CA THR A 59 -12.02 -5.56 -10.32
C THR A 59 -11.80 -6.68 -11.33
N GLU A 60 -10.55 -7.12 -11.50
CA GLU A 60 -10.23 -8.25 -12.36
C GLU A 60 -10.67 -9.58 -11.73
N ASP A 61 -11.19 -10.47 -12.55
CA ASP A 61 -11.60 -11.83 -12.14
C ASP A 61 -10.38 -12.74 -12.07
N ASN A 62 -9.68 -12.69 -10.93
CA ASN A 62 -8.51 -13.53 -10.65
C ASN A 62 -8.39 -13.85 -9.16
N ILE A 63 -7.62 -14.87 -8.84
CA ILE A 63 -7.47 -15.37 -7.46
C ILE A 63 -6.88 -14.33 -6.49
N CYS A 64 -6.04 -13.42 -6.97
CA CYS A 64 -5.46 -12.39 -6.13
C CYS A 64 -6.53 -11.37 -5.71
N SER A 65 -7.37 -10.93 -6.67
CA SER A 65 -8.47 -10.00 -6.42
C SER A 65 -9.49 -10.59 -5.46
N GLU A 66 -9.88 -11.87 -5.62
CA GLU A 66 -10.79 -12.55 -4.70
C GLU A 66 -10.26 -12.55 -3.26
N ILE A 67 -9.01 -12.93 -3.06
CA ILE A 67 -8.38 -12.98 -1.74
C ILE A 67 -8.26 -11.58 -1.15
N LEU A 68 -7.72 -10.63 -1.94
CA LEU A 68 -7.45 -9.27 -1.47
C LEU A 68 -8.73 -8.52 -1.13
N VAL A 69 -9.79 -8.61 -1.92
CA VAL A 69 -11.07 -7.96 -1.63
C VAL A 69 -11.63 -8.45 -0.28
N SER A 70 -11.56 -9.75 0.00
CA SER A 70 -12.00 -10.30 1.27
C SER A 70 -11.18 -9.76 2.45
N VAL A 71 -9.85 -9.77 2.34
CA VAL A 71 -8.93 -9.30 3.38
C VAL A 71 -9.09 -7.79 3.61
N ILE A 72 -9.11 -7.00 2.54
CA ILE A 72 -9.26 -5.54 2.60
C ILE A 72 -10.57 -5.17 3.28
N ASN A 73 -11.70 -5.75 2.87
CA ASN A 73 -13.00 -5.44 3.45
C ASN A 73 -13.03 -5.75 4.95
N TYR A 74 -12.58 -6.94 5.34
CA TYR A 74 -12.53 -7.33 6.75
C TYR A 74 -11.66 -6.38 7.59
N CYS A 75 -10.43 -6.11 7.17
CA CYS A 75 -9.50 -5.27 7.92
C CYS A 75 -9.94 -3.80 7.93
N THR A 76 -10.55 -3.32 6.84
CA THR A 76 -11.09 -1.95 6.77
C THR A 76 -12.22 -1.74 7.76
N GLU A 77 -13.14 -2.68 7.89
CA GLU A 77 -14.23 -2.58 8.88
C GLU A 77 -13.67 -2.52 10.30
N GLN A 78 -12.71 -3.38 10.66
CA GLN A 78 -12.06 -3.35 11.97
C GLN A 78 -11.33 -2.01 12.22
N TYR A 79 -10.68 -1.45 11.19
CA TYR A 79 -10.02 -0.16 11.29
C TYR A 79 -11.02 0.97 11.56
N ARG A 80 -12.14 1.00 10.83
CA ARG A 80 -13.22 1.99 11.01
C ARG A 80 -13.89 1.89 12.38
N GLU A 81 -14.14 0.69 12.87
CA GLU A 81 -14.68 0.48 14.23
C GLU A 81 -13.75 1.07 15.28
N LYS A 82 -12.44 0.87 15.15
CA LYS A 82 -11.44 1.39 16.10
C LYS A 82 -11.22 2.89 15.96
N TYR A 83 -11.21 3.41 14.74
CA TYR A 83 -10.89 4.80 14.41
C TYR A 83 -12.05 5.49 13.68
N SER A 84 -13.21 5.56 14.29
CA SER A 84 -14.42 6.15 13.68
C SER A 84 -14.26 7.60 13.21
N SER A 85 -13.20 8.28 13.61
CA SER A 85 -12.85 9.62 13.08
C SER A 85 -12.52 9.62 11.60
N VAL A 86 -12.09 8.47 11.04
CA VAL A 86 -11.78 8.37 9.60
C VAL A 86 -13.02 8.55 8.72
N ASP A 87 -14.21 8.23 9.25
CA ASP A 87 -15.49 8.41 8.57
C ASP A 87 -16.08 9.82 8.68
N ARG A 88 -15.40 10.73 9.42
CA ARG A 88 -15.82 12.14 9.55
C ARG A 88 -15.19 13.06 8.52
N ILE A 89 -14.27 12.54 7.73
CA ILE A 89 -13.68 13.23 6.59
C ILE A 89 -14.53 13.00 5.33
N SER A 90 -14.09 13.51 4.19
CA SER A 90 -14.74 13.22 2.90
C SER A 90 -14.81 11.72 2.64
N LYS A 91 -15.74 11.31 1.77
CA LYS A 91 -15.86 9.89 1.39
C LYS A 91 -14.53 9.37 0.83
N TRP A 92 -14.23 8.14 1.16
CA TRP A 92 -13.04 7.45 0.70
C TRP A 92 -13.35 5.96 0.44
N SER A 93 -12.56 5.33 -0.40
CA SER A 93 -12.68 3.91 -0.72
C SER A 93 -11.30 3.32 -0.97
N CYS A 94 -11.21 1.98 -0.99
CA CYS A 94 -10.01 1.33 -1.49
C CYS A 94 -9.83 1.65 -2.97
N ASP A 95 -8.63 2.08 -3.35
CA ASP A 95 -8.24 2.21 -4.74
C ASP A 95 -8.26 0.82 -5.39
N PRO A 96 -8.88 0.64 -6.55
CA PRO A 96 -8.87 -0.66 -7.20
C PRO A 96 -7.49 -1.10 -7.69
N GLU A 97 -6.56 -0.18 -7.92
CA GLU A 97 -5.20 -0.52 -8.34
C GLU A 97 -4.33 -0.93 -7.15
N TYR A 98 -3.60 -2.02 -7.30
CA TYR A 98 -2.66 -2.52 -6.30
C TYR A 98 -1.42 -3.12 -6.94
N ASN A 99 -0.33 -3.22 -6.16
CA ASN A 99 0.91 -3.82 -6.60
C ASN A 99 1.19 -5.12 -5.85
N ILE A 100 1.69 -6.13 -6.55
CA ILE A 100 2.40 -7.26 -5.94
C ILE A 100 3.88 -7.04 -6.20
N GLN A 101 4.69 -7.13 -5.15
CA GLN A 101 6.11 -6.78 -5.17
C GLN A 101 6.94 -7.92 -4.62
N ARG A 102 8.01 -8.26 -5.34
CA ARG A 102 9.02 -9.19 -4.90
C ARG A 102 10.34 -8.47 -4.67
N TYR A 103 10.93 -8.74 -3.52
CA TYR A 103 12.25 -8.25 -3.14
C TYR A 103 13.18 -9.46 -2.95
N TYR A 104 14.21 -9.59 -3.78
CA TYR A 104 15.26 -10.56 -3.57
C TYR A 104 16.16 -10.17 -2.37
N PRO A 105 17.04 -11.08 -1.87
CA PRO A 105 17.97 -10.74 -0.82
C PRO A 105 18.71 -9.42 -1.08
N ASN A 106 18.78 -8.56 -0.05
CA ASN A 106 19.32 -7.20 -0.07
C ASN A 106 18.51 -6.16 -0.87
N GLN A 107 17.43 -6.52 -1.54
CA GLN A 107 16.50 -5.58 -2.16
C GLN A 107 15.51 -5.03 -1.12
N GLY A 108 15.02 -3.81 -1.35
CA GLY A 108 14.10 -3.14 -0.45
C GLY A 108 13.58 -1.81 -0.99
N TYR A 109 12.65 -1.23 -0.27
CA TYR A 109 12.29 0.17 -0.43
C TYR A 109 13.04 0.97 0.65
N HIS A 110 14.27 1.39 0.32
CA HIS A 110 15.22 1.99 1.25
C HIS A 110 14.92 3.46 1.55
N GLY A 111 14.28 4.15 0.60
CA GLY A 111 13.93 5.57 0.74
C GLY A 111 12.83 5.77 1.78
N VAL A 112 13.06 6.64 2.76
CA VAL A 112 12.02 7.11 3.67
C VAL A 112 11.01 7.91 2.86
N HIS A 113 9.72 7.53 2.97
CA HIS A 113 8.64 8.14 2.20
C HIS A 113 7.32 8.07 2.95
N CYS A 114 6.35 8.83 2.50
CA CYS A 114 4.94 8.67 2.83
C CYS A 114 4.15 8.47 1.53
N GLU A 115 2.92 7.98 1.65
CA GLU A 115 2.11 7.62 0.48
C GLU A 115 1.49 8.83 -0.21
N ASP A 116 1.23 9.90 0.53
CA ASP A 116 0.67 11.17 0.01
C ASP A 116 1.74 12.27 0.02
N SER A 117 2.67 12.18 -0.92
CA SER A 117 3.81 13.11 -1.05
C SER A 117 3.71 14.07 -2.24
N SER A 118 2.61 14.03 -2.98
CA SER A 118 2.40 14.84 -4.19
C SER A 118 1.01 15.45 -4.22
N PRO A 119 0.83 16.68 -4.71
CA PRO A 119 -0.49 17.28 -4.87
C PRO A 119 -1.38 16.55 -5.90
N LEU A 120 -0.82 15.60 -6.64
CA LEU A 120 -1.55 14.76 -7.59
C LEU A 120 -2.09 13.47 -6.95
N THR A 121 -1.75 13.18 -5.68
CA THR A 121 -2.29 12.04 -4.95
C THR A 121 -3.42 12.52 -4.05
N ASN A 122 -4.46 11.71 -3.94
CA ASN A 122 -5.61 11.93 -3.05
C ASN A 122 -5.70 10.81 -2.01
N ARG A 123 -4.55 10.28 -1.57
CA ARG A 123 -4.46 9.13 -0.69
C ARG A 123 -4.77 9.49 0.75
N VAL A 124 -5.66 8.74 1.36
CA VAL A 124 -6.06 8.87 2.77
C VAL A 124 -5.22 7.94 3.64
N MET A 125 -5.09 6.69 3.20
CA MET A 125 -4.35 5.65 3.89
C MET A 125 -3.60 4.79 2.89
N GLY A 126 -2.50 4.19 3.35
CA GLY A 126 -1.83 3.09 2.68
C GLY A 126 -2.20 1.76 3.35
N TRP A 127 -2.06 0.68 2.61
CA TRP A 127 -2.10 -0.66 3.15
C TRP A 127 -0.98 -1.54 2.59
N SER A 128 -0.56 -2.51 3.40
CA SER A 128 0.42 -3.51 3.03
C SER A 128 -0.05 -4.89 3.48
N PHE A 129 0.15 -5.91 2.66
CA PHE A 129 -0.20 -7.29 2.96
C PHE A 129 1.00 -8.20 2.72
N TYR A 130 1.59 -8.72 3.79
CA TYR A 130 2.76 -9.59 3.73
C TYR A 130 2.37 -11.01 3.32
N LEU A 131 2.97 -11.52 2.26
CA LEU A 131 2.63 -12.82 1.69
C LEU A 131 3.50 -13.95 2.24
N ASN A 132 4.68 -13.65 2.79
CA ASN A 132 5.53 -14.65 3.43
C ASN A 132 6.22 -14.09 4.66
N THR A 133 6.64 -15.00 5.54
CA THR A 133 7.37 -14.66 6.76
C THR A 133 8.85 -14.51 6.46
N ILE A 134 9.44 -13.40 6.92
CA ILE A 134 10.87 -13.11 6.83
C ILE A 134 11.43 -13.04 8.25
N THR A 135 12.50 -13.79 8.52
CA THR A 135 13.08 -13.95 9.86
C THR A 135 14.35 -13.11 10.11
N ASP A 136 14.91 -12.51 9.06
CA ASP A 136 16.17 -11.76 9.11
C ASP A 136 16.05 -10.35 8.52
N GLY A 137 14.99 -9.64 8.87
CA GLY A 137 14.64 -8.32 8.36
C GLY A 137 13.29 -8.37 7.64
N GLY A 138 13.17 -7.73 6.47
CA GLY A 138 11.98 -7.75 5.62
C GLY A 138 10.80 -6.89 6.11
N GLY A 139 10.88 -6.34 7.31
CA GLY A 139 9.83 -5.53 7.93
C GLY A 139 9.68 -4.14 7.30
N THR A 140 8.72 -3.39 7.82
CA THR A 140 8.51 -1.96 7.54
C THR A 140 8.68 -1.17 8.82
N VAL A 141 9.50 -0.13 8.80
CA VAL A 141 9.72 0.79 9.92
C VAL A 141 8.97 2.08 9.68
N PHE A 142 8.18 2.49 10.66
CA PHE A 142 7.60 3.84 10.77
C PHE A 142 8.50 4.65 11.71
N ASP A 143 9.35 5.46 11.11
CA ASP A 143 10.48 6.11 11.80
C ASP A 143 10.04 7.14 12.85
N GLU A 144 8.98 7.90 12.61
CA GLU A 144 8.42 8.86 13.60
C GLU A 144 7.88 8.18 14.88
N TYR A 145 7.60 6.88 14.84
CA TYR A 145 7.03 6.11 15.97
C TYR A 145 7.99 5.09 16.55
N ASP A 146 9.20 4.93 16.00
CA ASP A 146 10.13 3.84 16.35
C ASP A 146 9.42 2.47 16.33
N LEU A 147 8.56 2.27 15.33
CA LEU A 147 7.70 1.11 15.20
C LEU A 147 8.11 0.26 13.99
N GLU A 148 8.53 -0.97 14.26
CA GLU A 148 8.77 -1.97 13.23
C GLU A 148 7.58 -2.94 13.12
N ILE A 149 7.03 -3.06 11.91
CA ILE A 149 6.08 -4.11 11.55
C ILE A 149 6.85 -5.25 10.88
N LYS A 150 6.91 -6.39 11.55
CA LYS A 150 7.59 -7.59 11.02
C LYS A 150 6.82 -8.21 9.87
N ALA A 151 7.56 -8.67 8.86
CA ALA A 151 7.00 -9.40 7.73
C ALA A 151 6.59 -10.81 8.14
N GLU A 152 5.31 -11.05 8.32
CA GLU A 152 4.71 -12.34 8.67
C GLU A 152 3.60 -12.66 7.67
N ALA A 153 3.59 -13.88 7.14
CA ALA A 153 2.60 -14.32 6.18
C ALA A 153 1.17 -14.13 6.70
N GLY A 154 0.31 -13.53 5.89
CA GLY A 154 -1.07 -13.23 6.25
C GLY A 154 -1.28 -11.96 7.08
N LYS A 155 -0.23 -11.19 7.37
CA LYS A 155 -0.36 -9.92 8.10
C LYS A 155 -0.76 -8.80 7.15
N PHE A 156 -1.86 -8.13 7.46
CA PHE A 156 -2.35 -6.93 6.78
C PHE A 156 -2.14 -5.70 7.66
N VAL A 157 -1.70 -4.60 7.07
CA VAL A 157 -1.41 -3.36 7.80
C VAL A 157 -2.14 -2.20 7.13
N ILE A 158 -2.80 -1.34 7.92
CA ILE A 158 -3.40 -0.08 7.48
C ILE A 158 -2.72 1.05 8.24
N PHE A 159 -2.38 2.13 7.55
CA PHE A 159 -1.75 3.31 8.13
C PHE A 159 -2.12 4.59 7.37
N PRO A 160 -2.14 5.76 8.03
CA PRO A 160 -2.37 7.04 7.37
C PRO A 160 -1.31 7.35 6.30
N ALA A 161 -1.73 7.95 5.18
CA ALA A 161 -0.87 8.19 4.02
C ALA A 161 0.09 9.38 4.17
N TYR A 162 -0.12 10.23 5.17
CA TYR A 162 0.49 11.56 5.28
C TYR A 162 1.95 11.56 5.79
N TRP A 163 2.60 12.69 5.66
CA TRP A 163 3.98 12.95 6.10
C TRP A 163 4.26 12.61 7.59
N THR A 164 3.22 12.50 8.41
CA THR A 164 3.30 12.03 9.81
C THR A 164 3.54 10.53 9.94
N HIS A 165 3.48 9.78 8.84
CA HIS A 165 3.65 8.32 8.81
C HIS A 165 4.70 7.92 7.77
N THR A 166 5.84 8.63 7.81
CA THR A 166 6.99 8.25 6.99
C THR A 166 7.49 6.87 7.39
N HIS A 167 7.89 6.10 6.37
CA HIS A 167 8.32 4.73 6.57
C HIS A 167 9.29 4.27 5.48
N TYR A 168 9.96 3.15 5.75
CA TYR A 168 10.85 2.46 4.80
C TYR A 168 10.84 0.95 5.05
N GLY A 169 11.25 0.18 4.04
CA GLY A 169 11.36 -1.27 4.13
C GLY A 169 12.77 -1.72 4.55
N ILE A 170 12.85 -2.64 5.50
CA ILE A 170 14.10 -3.30 5.89
C ILE A 170 14.38 -4.42 4.88
N PRO A 171 15.55 -4.43 4.20
CA PRO A 171 15.95 -5.56 3.38
C PRO A 171 16.15 -6.83 4.22
N SER A 172 15.85 -7.98 3.64
CA SER A 172 16.34 -9.25 4.16
C SER A 172 17.66 -9.60 3.47
N PRO A 173 18.73 -9.94 4.20
CA PRO A 173 19.99 -10.32 3.56
C PRO A 173 19.96 -11.71 2.91
N THR A 174 19.05 -12.61 3.31
CA THR A 174 19.06 -14.01 2.85
C THR A 174 17.76 -14.50 2.24
N GLN A 175 16.63 -13.83 2.49
CA GLN A 175 15.30 -14.31 2.10
C GLN A 175 14.63 -13.42 1.06
N THR A 176 13.85 -14.03 0.17
CA THR A 176 13.00 -13.29 -0.77
C THR A 176 11.68 -12.92 -0.10
N LYS A 177 11.33 -11.63 -0.13
CA LYS A 177 10.07 -11.11 0.39
C LYS A 177 9.06 -10.88 -0.72
N TYR A 178 7.79 -11.23 -0.43
CA TYR A 178 6.63 -10.89 -1.25
C TYR A 178 5.63 -10.09 -0.44
N ILE A 179 5.09 -9.03 -1.02
CA ILE A 179 4.13 -8.14 -0.38
C ILE A 179 3.15 -7.57 -1.42
N CYS A 180 1.89 -7.40 -1.05
CA CYS A 180 0.97 -6.55 -1.80
C CYS A 180 0.87 -5.19 -1.13
N THR A 181 0.72 -4.13 -1.93
CA THR A 181 0.52 -2.76 -1.45
C THR A 181 -0.53 -2.05 -2.26
N GLY A 182 -1.25 -1.15 -1.61
CA GLY A 182 -2.24 -0.31 -2.26
C GLY A 182 -2.70 0.82 -1.34
N TRP A 183 -3.76 1.49 -1.73
CA TRP A 183 -4.17 2.73 -1.07
C TRP A 183 -5.67 2.79 -0.86
N TYR A 184 -6.08 3.68 0.02
CA TYR A 184 -7.42 4.23 0.10
C TYR A 184 -7.35 5.69 -0.34
N THR A 185 -8.26 6.07 -1.23
CA THR A 185 -8.29 7.40 -1.84
C THR A 185 -9.63 8.08 -1.57
N TYR A 186 -9.62 9.43 -1.57
CA TYR A 186 -10.86 10.17 -1.57
C TYR A 186 -11.65 9.87 -2.84
N VAL A 187 -12.96 9.75 -2.67
CA VAL A 187 -13.89 9.61 -3.79
C VAL A 187 -14.46 11.00 -4.10
N ASP A 188 -14.26 11.46 -5.33
CA ASP A 188 -14.82 12.72 -5.80
C ASP A 188 -16.34 12.60 -5.94
N ASP A 189 -17.08 13.15 -4.98
CA ASP A 189 -18.54 13.30 -5.05
C ASP A 189 -18.94 14.63 -5.74
N PHE A 190 -17.99 15.39 -6.27
CA PHE A 190 -18.32 16.62 -6.97
C PHE A 190 -18.83 16.26 -8.38
N PRO A 191 -20.10 16.63 -8.73
CA PRO A 191 -20.47 16.68 -10.13
C PRO A 191 -19.45 17.59 -10.80
N ALA A 192 -18.96 17.19 -11.98
CA ALA A 192 -18.07 18.03 -12.76
C ALA A 192 -18.61 19.47 -12.72
N VAL A 193 -17.85 20.40 -12.13
CA VAL A 193 -18.23 21.80 -12.14
C VAL A 193 -18.18 22.18 -13.61
N GLU A 194 -19.35 22.25 -14.24
CA GLU A 194 -19.43 22.93 -15.55
C GLU A 194 -18.79 24.31 -15.35
N ASP A 195 -17.84 24.64 -16.21
CA ASP A 195 -17.09 25.92 -16.21
C ASP A 195 -18.06 27.09 -16.06
N THR A 196 -18.46 27.43 -14.84
CA THR A 196 -19.12 28.69 -14.55
C THR A 196 -18.01 29.69 -14.38
N ALA A 197 -17.90 30.54 -15.38
CA ALA A 197 -17.01 31.67 -15.46
C ALA A 197 -16.76 32.31 -14.09
N PHE A 198 -15.48 32.38 -13.69
CA PHE A 198 -15.05 33.21 -12.58
C PHE A 198 -15.57 34.64 -12.78
N VAL A 199 -16.63 34.99 -12.09
CA VAL A 199 -17.05 36.38 -11.97
C VAL A 199 -16.04 37.04 -11.03
N ASN A 200 -15.17 37.89 -11.59
CA ASN A 200 -14.30 38.76 -10.84
C ASN A 200 -15.15 39.58 -9.87
N SER A 201 -15.11 39.27 -8.60
CA SER A 201 -15.49 40.16 -7.53
C SER A 201 -14.21 40.74 -6.92
N SER A 202 -13.90 41.96 -7.32
CA SER A 202 -12.94 42.82 -6.66
C SER A 202 -13.39 43.11 -5.22
N TRP A 203 -12.49 42.78 -4.26
CA TRP A 203 -12.47 43.39 -2.92
C TRP A 203 -11.09 43.98 -2.66
#